data_4951060e331ae6739bfe2076649dcba2
#
_entry.id   4951060e331ae6739bfe2076649dcba2
#
_cell.length_a   1.000
_cell.length_b   1.000
_cell.length_c   1.000
_cell.angle_alpha   90.00
_cell.angle_beta   90.00
_cell.angle_gamma   90.00
#
_symmetry.space_group_name_H-M   'P 1'
#
loop_
_entity.id
_entity.type
_entity.pdbx_description
1 polymer ?
#
loop_
_entity_poly.entity_id
_entity_poly.type
_entity_poly.pdbx_seq_one_letter_code
_entity_poly.pdbx_strand_id
1 'polypeptide(L)'
;MLRSDNITEVFYVDNNKFVGTVPVSYGSLADLQTLYIFNNELTGTIPTEVGQLVDLIDFQLYNNAFTGRLPSELGKCYKLKKLEAQDNKFTGVVPADIGAIEQLQILKLYRNDLTGSMPKEICNARTNFMLDFIGADCNTDDSGTLACACCTACYP
;
A
#
# COMPACT_ATOMS: atom_id res chain seq x y z
N MET A 1 -15.03 -8.70 -33.82
CA MET A 1 -14.83 -8.87 -32.37
C MET A 1 -14.95 -7.50 -31.76
N LEU A 2 -16.08 -7.20 -31.12
CA LEU A 2 -16.26 -5.95 -30.38
C LEU A 2 -15.46 -6.10 -29.09
N ARG A 3 -14.38 -5.34 -28.90
CA ARG A 3 -13.80 -5.11 -27.59
C ARG A 3 -14.91 -4.48 -26.73
N SER A 4 -15.31 -5.17 -25.69
CA SER A 4 -16.07 -4.53 -24.63
C SER A 4 -15.08 -3.67 -23.86
N ASP A 5 -15.00 -2.39 -24.22
CA ASP A 5 -14.15 -1.41 -23.54
C ASP A 5 -14.77 -1.05 -22.17
N ASN A 6 -14.80 -2.05 -21.26
CA ASN A 6 -15.02 -1.80 -19.86
C ASN A 6 -13.67 -1.40 -19.24
N ILE A 7 -13.14 -0.26 -19.66
CA ILE A 7 -11.95 0.34 -19.09
C ILE A 7 -12.37 0.99 -17.78
N THR A 8 -12.14 0.31 -16.66
CA THR A 8 -12.29 0.90 -15.33
C THR A 8 -10.93 1.45 -14.91
N GLU A 9 -10.67 2.70 -15.23
CA GLU A 9 -9.43 3.38 -14.83
C GLU A 9 -9.47 3.88 -13.38
N VAL A 10 -10.66 4.11 -12.86
CA VAL A 10 -10.87 4.73 -11.56
C VAL A 10 -11.96 4.01 -10.79
N PHE A 11 -11.67 3.67 -9.53
CA PHE A 11 -12.62 3.04 -8.63
C PHE A 11 -12.62 3.78 -7.28
N TYR A 12 -13.68 4.52 -7.00
CA TYR A 12 -13.88 5.28 -5.77
C TYR A 12 -15.06 4.74 -4.97
N VAL A 13 -14.80 4.23 -3.79
CA VAL A 13 -15.80 3.83 -2.78
C VAL A 13 -15.45 4.37 -1.40
N ASP A 14 -14.59 5.35 -1.35
CA ASP A 14 -14.11 5.97 -0.13
C ASP A 14 -15.23 6.72 0.63
N ASN A 15 -14.96 7.02 1.91
CA ASN A 15 -15.88 7.76 2.80
C ASN A 15 -17.29 7.14 2.89
N ASN A 16 -17.34 5.82 3.11
CA ASN A 16 -18.57 5.06 3.24
C ASN A 16 -18.54 4.18 4.50
N LYS A 17 -19.44 3.21 4.57
CA LYS A 17 -19.53 2.18 5.62
C LYS A 17 -19.47 0.79 5.01
N PHE A 18 -18.68 0.61 3.96
CA PHE A 18 -18.52 -0.70 3.36
C PHE A 18 -17.80 -1.64 4.32
N VAL A 19 -18.34 -2.86 4.44
CA VAL A 19 -17.81 -3.95 5.23
C VAL A 19 -17.37 -5.10 4.34
N GLY A 20 -16.63 -6.06 4.89
CA GLY A 20 -16.15 -7.23 4.16
C GLY A 20 -14.73 -7.07 3.69
N THR A 21 -14.34 -7.82 2.67
CA THR A 21 -12.96 -7.91 2.20
C THR A 21 -12.80 -7.41 0.77
N VAL A 22 -11.59 -7.05 0.39
CA VAL A 22 -11.28 -6.75 -1.02
C VAL A 22 -11.37 -8.04 -1.83
N PRO A 23 -12.24 -8.09 -2.86
CA PRO A 23 -12.37 -9.28 -3.70
C PRO A 23 -11.11 -9.53 -4.54
N VAL A 24 -10.66 -10.80 -4.65
CA VAL A 24 -9.53 -11.20 -5.52
C VAL A 24 -9.76 -10.81 -6.99
N SER A 25 -11.02 -10.76 -7.41
CA SER A 25 -11.40 -10.33 -8.77
C SER A 25 -11.01 -8.91 -9.13
N TYR A 26 -10.67 -8.05 -8.13
CA TYR A 26 -10.14 -6.71 -8.44
C TYR A 26 -8.82 -6.78 -9.22
N GLY A 27 -8.02 -7.84 -9.04
CA GLY A 27 -6.81 -8.05 -9.83
C GLY A 27 -7.05 -8.16 -11.34
N SER A 28 -8.28 -8.47 -11.78
CA SER A 28 -8.63 -8.52 -13.20
C SER A 28 -8.88 -7.15 -13.85
N LEU A 29 -8.90 -6.07 -13.06
CA LEU A 29 -9.08 -4.70 -13.53
C LEU A 29 -7.73 -4.13 -14.02
N ALA A 30 -7.16 -4.71 -15.07
CA ALA A 30 -5.79 -4.45 -15.50
C ALA A 30 -5.51 -2.97 -15.87
N ASP A 31 -6.54 -2.24 -16.33
CA ASP A 31 -6.45 -0.82 -16.69
C ASP A 31 -6.67 0.12 -15.50
N LEU A 32 -6.88 -0.42 -14.28
CA LEU A 32 -7.17 0.40 -13.09
C LEU A 32 -5.95 1.23 -12.70
N GLN A 33 -6.10 2.55 -12.69
CA GLN A 33 -5.07 3.53 -12.35
C GLN A 33 -5.26 4.09 -10.94
N THR A 34 -6.50 4.20 -10.49
CA THR A 34 -6.81 4.77 -9.17
C THR A 34 -7.79 3.88 -8.40
N LEU A 35 -7.40 3.50 -7.20
CA LEU A 35 -8.21 2.70 -6.29
C LEU A 35 -8.30 3.40 -4.92
N TYR A 36 -9.46 3.99 -4.64
CA TYR A 36 -9.76 4.61 -3.34
C TYR A 36 -10.82 3.82 -2.60
N ILE A 37 -10.40 3.18 -1.52
CA ILE A 37 -11.25 2.40 -0.62
C ILE A 37 -11.10 2.85 0.84
N PHE A 38 -10.47 4.00 1.05
CA PHE A 38 -10.19 4.56 2.38
C PHE A 38 -11.47 5.01 3.12
N ASN A 39 -11.37 5.23 4.43
CA ASN A 39 -12.49 5.64 5.30
C ASN A 39 -13.72 4.73 5.13
N ASN A 40 -13.55 3.44 5.42
CA ASN A 40 -14.59 2.42 5.41
C ASN A 40 -14.43 1.48 6.63
N GLU A 41 -15.22 0.40 6.69
CA GLU A 41 -15.14 -0.65 7.69
C GLU A 41 -14.66 -1.98 7.06
N LEU A 42 -13.79 -1.89 6.05
CA LEU A 42 -13.25 -3.05 5.34
C LEU A 42 -12.28 -3.83 6.23
N THR A 43 -12.28 -5.15 6.07
CA THR A 43 -11.53 -6.11 6.89
C THR A 43 -10.75 -7.11 6.03
N GLY A 44 -10.07 -8.07 6.68
CA GLY A 44 -9.31 -9.11 6.00
C GLY A 44 -7.99 -8.61 5.45
N THR A 45 -7.43 -9.35 4.51
CA THR A 45 -6.11 -9.07 3.91
C THR A 45 -6.23 -8.42 2.54
N ILE A 46 -5.20 -7.73 2.12
CA ILE A 46 -5.07 -7.31 0.73
C ILE A 46 -4.67 -8.55 -0.09
N PRO A 47 -5.45 -8.91 -1.13
CA PRO A 47 -5.15 -10.09 -1.94
C PRO A 47 -3.89 -9.90 -2.77
N THR A 48 -3.12 -10.98 -2.99
CA THR A 48 -1.89 -10.96 -3.80
C THR A 48 -2.14 -10.55 -5.25
N GLU A 49 -3.38 -10.73 -5.73
CA GLU A 49 -3.86 -10.34 -7.05
C GLU A 49 -3.78 -8.83 -7.30
N VAL A 50 -3.61 -8.02 -6.24
CA VAL A 50 -3.32 -6.58 -6.39
C VAL A 50 -2.08 -6.34 -7.27
N GLY A 51 -1.11 -7.26 -7.25
CA GLY A 51 0.07 -7.19 -8.10
C GLY A 51 -0.19 -7.36 -9.60
N GLN A 52 -1.41 -7.69 -10.01
CA GLN A 52 -1.83 -7.73 -11.42
C GLN A 52 -2.27 -6.35 -11.94
N LEU A 53 -2.47 -5.38 -11.04
CA LEU A 53 -2.85 -4.00 -11.35
C LEU A 53 -1.61 -3.20 -11.79
N VAL A 54 -1.06 -3.56 -12.94
CA VAL A 54 0.22 -3.00 -13.42
C VAL A 54 0.12 -1.52 -13.81
N ASP A 55 -1.08 -1.03 -14.06
CA ASP A 55 -1.37 0.38 -14.39
C ASP A 55 -1.76 1.23 -13.17
N LEU A 56 -1.79 0.63 -11.98
CA LEU A 56 -2.17 1.33 -10.74
C LEU A 56 -1.15 2.42 -10.41
N ILE A 57 -1.66 3.66 -10.23
CA ILE A 57 -0.88 4.87 -9.96
C ILE A 57 -1.11 5.37 -8.53
N ASP A 58 -2.35 5.29 -8.06
CA ASP A 58 -2.73 5.80 -6.74
C ASP A 58 -3.61 4.77 -6.00
N PHE A 59 -3.07 4.22 -4.90
CA PHE A 59 -3.76 3.24 -4.08
C PHE A 59 -3.90 3.75 -2.65
N GLN A 60 -5.13 4.09 -2.27
CA GLN A 60 -5.46 4.60 -0.94
C GLN A 60 -6.47 3.69 -0.24
N LEU A 61 -6.04 3.08 0.87
CA LEU A 61 -6.81 2.12 1.66
C LEU A 61 -6.78 2.44 3.17
N TYR A 62 -6.33 3.63 3.52
CA TYR A 62 -6.20 4.06 4.90
C TYR A 62 -7.54 4.14 5.65
N ASN A 63 -7.46 4.15 6.98
CA ASN A 63 -8.62 4.21 7.87
C ASN A 63 -9.67 3.13 7.54
N ASN A 64 -9.24 1.88 7.74
CA ASN A 64 -10.04 0.65 7.63
C ASN A 64 -9.62 -0.32 8.76
N ALA A 65 -10.08 -1.57 8.68
CA ALA A 65 -9.69 -2.64 9.60
C ALA A 65 -8.96 -3.79 8.88
N PHE A 66 -8.14 -3.48 7.88
CA PHE A 66 -7.33 -4.47 7.18
C PHE A 66 -6.30 -5.10 8.11
N THR A 67 -6.09 -6.41 7.96
CA THR A 67 -5.21 -7.24 8.79
C THR A 67 -4.21 -8.01 7.94
N GLY A 68 -3.34 -8.78 8.60
CA GLY A 68 -2.34 -9.60 7.93
C GLY A 68 -1.18 -8.79 7.36
N ARG A 69 -0.43 -9.38 6.44
CA ARG A 69 0.76 -8.76 5.86
C ARG A 69 0.43 -7.97 4.60
N LEU A 70 1.21 -6.93 4.36
CA LEU A 70 1.24 -6.31 3.03
C LEU A 70 1.79 -7.34 2.03
N PRO A 71 1.12 -7.58 0.88
CA PRO A 71 1.61 -8.54 -0.10
C PRO A 71 2.86 -8.01 -0.83
N SER A 72 3.86 -8.87 -1.01
CA SER A 72 5.08 -8.54 -1.78
C SER A 72 4.77 -8.21 -3.24
N GLU A 73 3.65 -8.74 -3.74
CA GLU A 73 3.14 -8.49 -5.09
C GLU A 73 2.83 -7.02 -5.38
N LEU A 74 2.68 -6.19 -4.34
CA LEU A 74 2.62 -4.72 -4.52
C LEU A 74 3.82 -4.18 -5.31
N GLY A 75 5.00 -4.80 -5.19
CA GLY A 75 6.19 -4.42 -5.95
C GLY A 75 6.04 -4.59 -7.47
N LYS A 76 5.01 -5.32 -7.94
CA LYS A 76 4.69 -5.47 -9.37
C LYS A 76 3.88 -4.32 -9.95
N CYS A 77 3.31 -3.47 -9.08
CA CYS A 77 2.59 -2.25 -9.48
C CYS A 77 3.60 -1.14 -9.83
N TYR A 78 4.39 -1.33 -10.87
CA TYR A 78 5.57 -0.50 -11.19
C TYR A 78 5.24 0.96 -11.56
N LYS A 79 3.98 1.30 -11.86
CA LYS A 79 3.51 2.68 -12.09
C LYS A 79 3.02 3.37 -10.81
N LEU A 80 3.01 2.66 -9.67
CA LEU A 80 2.44 3.18 -8.43
C LEU A 80 3.27 4.37 -7.92
N LYS A 81 2.58 5.50 -7.70
CA LYS A 81 3.15 6.74 -7.15
C LYS A 81 2.78 6.95 -5.70
N LYS A 82 1.59 6.48 -5.30
CA LYS A 82 1.11 6.63 -3.93
C LYS A 82 0.58 5.33 -3.39
N LEU A 83 1.08 4.93 -2.23
CA LEU A 83 0.54 3.86 -1.39
C LEU A 83 0.24 4.43 0.00
N GLU A 84 -1.04 4.61 0.29
CA GLU A 84 -1.50 5.10 1.57
C GLU A 84 -2.29 4.02 2.31
N ALA A 85 -1.62 3.35 3.26
CA ALA A 85 -2.14 2.21 4.02
C ALA A 85 -2.16 2.46 5.55
N GLN A 86 -1.95 3.70 5.98
CA GLN A 86 -1.98 4.09 7.38
C GLN A 86 -3.36 3.83 8.04
N ASP A 87 -3.39 3.84 9.37
CA ASP A 87 -4.62 3.67 10.14
C ASP A 87 -5.36 2.36 9.77
N ASN A 88 -4.64 1.21 9.92
CA ASN A 88 -5.13 -0.15 9.72
C ASN A 88 -4.57 -1.09 10.80
N LYS A 89 -4.66 -2.40 10.60
CA LYS A 89 -4.13 -3.45 11.49
C LYS A 89 -3.17 -4.37 10.74
N PHE A 90 -2.38 -3.84 9.81
CA PHE A 90 -1.38 -4.62 9.11
C PHE A 90 -0.27 -5.07 10.06
N THR A 91 0.17 -6.33 9.90
CA THR A 91 1.16 -6.98 10.75
C THR A 91 2.37 -7.47 9.95
N GLY A 92 3.40 -7.91 10.65
CA GLY A 92 4.61 -8.48 10.03
C GLY A 92 5.52 -7.40 9.45
N VAL A 93 6.44 -7.80 8.58
CA VAL A 93 7.45 -6.91 8.02
C VAL A 93 6.97 -6.21 6.74
N VAL A 94 7.50 -5.03 6.48
CA VAL A 94 7.28 -4.34 5.20
C VAL A 94 8.02 -5.12 4.09
N PRO A 95 7.35 -5.46 2.97
CA PRO A 95 8.00 -6.16 1.86
C PRO A 95 9.08 -5.32 1.19
N ALA A 96 10.28 -5.89 0.99
CA ALA A 96 11.37 -5.23 0.29
C ALA A 96 11.04 -4.92 -1.18
N ASP A 97 10.13 -5.72 -1.77
CA ASP A 97 9.68 -5.58 -3.15
C ASP A 97 9.04 -4.22 -3.45
N ILE A 98 8.47 -3.54 -2.43
CA ILE A 98 7.94 -2.18 -2.57
C ILE A 98 9.05 -1.20 -2.98
N GLY A 99 10.30 -1.46 -2.58
CA GLY A 99 11.46 -0.65 -2.97
C GLY A 99 11.85 -0.76 -4.46
N ALA A 100 11.29 -1.74 -5.19
CA ALA A 100 11.47 -1.87 -6.63
C ALA A 100 10.53 -0.96 -7.45
N ILE A 101 9.59 -0.27 -6.80
CA ILE A 101 8.65 0.63 -7.48
C ILE A 101 9.34 1.99 -7.71
N GLU A 102 10.00 2.14 -8.85
CA GLU A 102 10.81 3.33 -9.17
C GLU A 102 10.02 4.65 -9.19
N GLN A 103 8.72 4.58 -9.45
CA GLN A 103 7.83 5.74 -9.53
C GLN A 103 7.21 6.14 -8.18
N LEU A 104 7.44 5.35 -7.12
CA LEU A 104 6.81 5.60 -5.82
C LEU A 104 7.30 6.93 -5.22
N GLN A 105 6.36 7.80 -4.87
CA GLN A 105 6.60 9.12 -4.30
C GLN A 105 6.16 9.19 -2.84
N ILE A 106 5.07 8.53 -2.51
CA ILE A 106 4.47 8.57 -1.16
C ILE A 106 4.21 7.17 -0.68
N LEU A 107 4.76 6.83 0.47
CA LEU A 107 4.50 5.60 1.21
C LEU A 107 4.08 5.95 2.64
N LYS A 108 2.81 5.68 3.00
CA LYS A 108 2.30 5.89 4.35
C LYS A 108 1.86 4.58 4.97
N LEU A 109 2.52 4.18 6.05
CA LEU A 109 2.31 2.90 6.74
C LEU A 109 2.07 3.06 8.25
N TYR A 110 2.06 4.27 8.77
CA TYR A 110 1.92 4.54 10.19
C TYR A 110 0.55 4.12 10.76
N ARG A 111 0.48 3.95 12.09
CA ARG A 111 -0.69 3.45 12.81
C ARG A 111 -1.15 2.10 12.27
N ASN A 112 -0.22 1.15 12.34
CA ASN A 112 -0.39 -0.26 12.03
C ASN A 112 0.37 -1.10 13.06
N ASP A 113 0.26 -2.42 12.97
CA ASP A 113 0.98 -3.38 13.83
C ASP A 113 2.22 -3.97 13.09
N LEU A 114 2.86 -3.16 12.23
CA LEU A 114 4.04 -3.58 11.47
C LEU A 114 5.27 -3.70 12.39
N THR A 115 6.13 -4.67 12.09
CA THR A 115 7.30 -5.01 12.90
C THR A 115 8.59 -5.11 12.06
N GLY A 116 9.73 -5.25 12.73
CA GLY A 116 11.02 -5.40 12.07
C GLY A 116 11.66 -4.06 11.69
N SER A 117 12.33 -3.98 10.55
CA SER A 117 12.95 -2.76 10.07
C SER A 117 12.49 -2.40 8.67
N MET A 118 12.47 -1.11 8.35
CA MET A 118 12.23 -0.65 6.98
C MET A 118 13.29 -1.25 6.05
N PRO A 119 12.89 -1.95 4.98
CA PRO A 119 13.84 -2.55 4.04
C PRO A 119 14.77 -1.52 3.43
N LYS A 120 16.06 -1.88 3.29
CA LYS A 120 17.07 -1.02 2.67
C LYS A 120 16.73 -0.65 1.22
N GLU A 121 16.01 -1.51 0.52
CA GLU A 121 15.53 -1.30 -0.84
C GLU A 121 14.61 -0.07 -0.90
N ILE A 122 13.72 0.10 0.07
CA ILE A 122 12.84 1.27 0.19
C ILE A 122 13.65 2.51 0.57
N CYS A 123 14.59 2.38 1.51
CA CYS A 123 15.48 3.50 1.87
C CYS A 123 16.33 3.95 0.68
N ASN A 124 16.82 3.03 -0.14
CA ASN A 124 17.57 3.33 -1.35
C ASN A 124 16.68 4.00 -2.42
N ALA A 125 15.40 3.61 -2.53
CA ALA A 125 14.47 4.25 -3.45
C ALA A 125 14.29 5.74 -3.13
N ARG A 126 14.35 6.14 -1.85
CA ARG A 126 14.33 7.55 -1.45
C ARG A 126 15.54 8.34 -1.95
N THR A 127 16.72 7.72 -2.01
CA THR A 127 17.96 8.39 -2.43
C THR A 127 18.17 8.35 -3.95
N ASN A 128 17.67 7.32 -4.61
CA ASN A 128 17.98 7.04 -6.01
C ASN A 128 16.80 7.29 -6.97
N PHE A 129 15.57 7.35 -6.44
CA PHE A 129 14.35 7.48 -7.21
C PHE A 129 13.51 8.68 -6.76
N MET A 130 12.20 8.57 -6.82
CA MET A 130 11.25 9.66 -6.59
C MET A 130 10.54 9.59 -5.23
N LEU A 131 10.99 8.71 -4.32
CA LEU A 131 10.29 8.50 -3.04
C LEU A 131 10.57 9.66 -2.07
N ASP A 132 9.68 10.64 -2.05
CA ASP A 132 9.83 11.86 -1.27
C ASP A 132 9.37 11.69 0.19
N PHE A 133 8.34 10.86 0.41
CA PHE A 133 7.70 10.71 1.71
C PHE A 133 7.58 9.25 2.14
N ILE A 134 8.15 8.91 3.29
CA ILE A 134 7.97 7.65 4.01
C ILE A 134 7.46 7.98 5.41
N GLY A 135 6.21 7.65 5.70
CA GLY A 135 5.63 7.75 7.04
C GLY A 135 5.41 6.36 7.63
N ALA A 136 5.97 6.11 8.80
CA ALA A 136 5.83 4.85 9.53
C ALA A 136 5.76 5.08 11.05
N ASP A 137 5.29 4.07 11.79
CA ASP A 137 5.43 4.06 13.24
C ASP A 137 6.90 3.78 13.56
N CYS A 138 7.58 4.75 14.13
CA CYS A 138 8.97 4.59 14.50
C CYS A 138 9.08 4.61 16.03
N ASN A 139 9.53 3.51 16.63
CA ASN A 139 9.96 3.55 18.01
C ASN A 139 11.49 3.42 18.10
N THR A 140 12.05 4.21 18.99
CA THR A 140 13.48 4.25 19.28
C THR A 140 13.89 3.19 20.31
N ASP A 141 12.93 2.44 20.83
CA ASP A 141 13.11 1.38 21.80
C ASP A 141 12.79 -0.01 21.23
N ASP A 142 13.35 -1.04 21.82
CA ASP A 142 13.21 -2.46 21.42
C ASP A 142 11.76 -3.01 21.56
N SER A 143 10.74 -2.19 21.52
CA SER A 143 9.33 -2.54 21.80
C SER A 143 8.62 -3.29 20.65
N GLY A 144 9.35 -3.72 19.62
CA GLY A 144 8.83 -4.61 18.58
C GLY A 144 8.09 -3.90 17.42
N THR A 145 8.13 -2.58 17.37
CA THR A 145 7.59 -1.78 16.26
C THR A 145 8.60 -1.63 15.13
N LEU A 146 8.17 -1.05 14.02
CA LEU A 146 8.97 -0.88 12.81
C LEU A 146 10.13 0.09 13.03
N ALA A 147 11.37 -0.38 12.98
CA ALA A 147 12.55 0.48 12.98
C ALA A 147 12.73 1.13 11.58
N CYS A 148 12.71 2.45 11.50
CA CYS A 148 12.82 3.16 10.23
C CYS A 148 13.87 4.27 10.27
N ALA A 149 15.08 3.96 9.81
CA ALA A 149 16.18 4.93 9.74
C ALA A 149 16.04 5.96 8.60
N CYS A 150 15.21 5.68 7.60
CA CYS A 150 15.05 6.52 6.41
C CYS A 150 13.67 7.18 6.28
N CYS A 151 12.80 7.06 7.29
CA CYS A 151 11.50 7.70 7.26
C CYS A 151 11.60 9.22 7.29
N THR A 152 10.73 9.89 6.55
CA THR A 152 10.59 11.35 6.56
C THR A 152 9.73 11.82 7.72
N ALA A 153 8.80 10.96 8.17
CA ALA A 153 7.95 11.20 9.31
C ALA A 153 7.81 9.93 10.15
N CYS A 154 8.01 10.08 11.46
CA CYS A 154 7.78 9.03 12.46
C CYS A 154 6.54 9.38 13.27
N TYR A 155 5.68 8.41 13.45
CA TYR A 155 4.45 8.53 14.23
C TYR A 155 4.55 7.67 15.49
N PRO A 156 4.12 8.18 16.65
CA PRO A 156 4.10 7.42 17.90
C PRO A 156 2.97 6.40 17.92
#